data_3ff10c44b9628338bbbb0ba958cead5e
#
_entry.id   3ff10c44b9628338bbbb0ba958cead5e
#
_cell.length_a   1.000
_cell.length_b   1.000
_cell.length_c   1.000
_cell.angle_alpha   90.00
_cell.angle_beta   90.00
_cell.angle_gamma   90.00
#
_symmetry.space_group_name_H-M   'P 1'
#
loop_
_entity.id
_entity.type
_entity.pdbx_description
1 polymer ?
#
loop_
_entity_poly.entity_id
_entity_poly.type
_entity_poly.pdbx_seq_one_letter_code
_entity_poly.pdbx_strand_id
1 'polypeptide(L)'
;VKSAKKAAVLLYCYPKSDMMHLSLIRRTNYIGVHSGQISFPGGKPEPQDEKLEITALRECNEELGVRILNDNLVSLTPIYIPPSNFLVTPYLTFDNFYPNFKLDKREVADHIQLPLFKLLELEIEKRFLDEGPQKGIEVPCFYYDNNLIWGATAMILSEFKIFLTSISSN
;
A
#
# COMPACT_ATOMS: atom_id res chain seq x y z
N VAL A 1 17.49 -8.42 -19.94
CA VAL A 1 16.77 -7.95 -18.74
C VAL A 1 16.50 -9.18 -17.89
N LYS A 2 17.10 -9.30 -16.71
CA LYS A 2 16.70 -10.35 -15.75
C LYS A 2 15.20 -10.21 -15.51
N SER A 3 14.45 -11.31 -15.58
CA SER A 3 13.02 -11.28 -15.33
C SER A 3 12.75 -10.69 -13.95
N ALA A 4 11.93 -9.65 -13.87
CA ALA A 4 11.56 -9.02 -12.61
C ALA A 4 10.80 -10.04 -11.73
N LYS A 5 11.06 -10.02 -10.44
CA LYS A 5 10.29 -10.78 -9.46
C LYS A 5 8.89 -10.17 -9.35
N LYS A 6 7.87 -10.99 -9.25
CA LYS A 6 6.50 -10.51 -9.09
C LYS A 6 6.18 -10.24 -7.62
N ALA A 7 5.35 -9.23 -7.38
CA ALA A 7 4.72 -8.97 -6.09
C ALA A 7 3.33 -8.36 -6.33
N ALA A 8 2.47 -8.44 -5.32
CA ALA A 8 1.16 -7.84 -5.33
C ALA A 8 0.92 -7.07 -4.05
N VAL A 9 0.21 -5.94 -4.15
CA VAL A 9 -0.22 -5.14 -3.01
C VAL A 9 -1.71 -4.84 -3.10
N LEU A 10 -2.35 -4.60 -1.96
CA LEU A 10 -3.77 -4.35 -1.88
C LEU A 10 -4.08 -2.96 -1.36
N LEU A 11 -4.78 -2.16 -2.19
CA LEU A 11 -5.45 -0.94 -1.76
C LEU A 11 -6.79 -1.36 -1.14
N TYR A 12 -6.77 -1.65 0.14
CA TYR A 12 -7.95 -2.08 0.89
C TYR A 12 -8.69 -0.90 1.48
N CYS A 13 -9.90 -0.64 0.97
CA CYS A 13 -10.75 0.47 1.38
C CYS A 13 -11.98 -0.04 2.17
N TYR A 14 -12.35 0.68 3.22
CA TYR A 14 -13.46 0.33 4.12
C TYR A 14 -14.03 1.58 4.80
N PRO A 15 -15.32 1.56 5.23
CA PRO A 15 -15.92 2.66 5.98
C PRO A 15 -15.44 2.66 7.44
N LYS A 16 -15.18 3.85 7.97
CA LYS A 16 -14.93 4.12 9.38
C LYS A 16 -15.51 5.49 9.71
N SER A 17 -16.41 5.58 10.71
CA SER A 17 -17.06 6.85 11.11
C SER A 17 -17.65 7.62 9.92
N ASP A 18 -18.43 6.93 9.10
CA ASP A 18 -19.13 7.44 7.90
C ASP A 18 -18.19 7.95 6.77
N MET A 19 -16.91 7.63 6.83
CA MET A 19 -15.93 8.00 5.83
C MET A 19 -15.15 6.77 5.34
N MET A 20 -14.82 6.76 4.05
CA MET A 20 -13.95 5.72 3.50
C MET A 20 -12.50 5.95 3.88
N HIS A 21 -11.84 4.89 4.30
CA HIS A 21 -10.42 4.86 4.65
C HIS A 21 -9.69 3.84 3.81
N LEU A 22 -8.40 4.05 3.66
CA LEU A 22 -7.45 3.15 2.99
C LEU A 22 -6.44 2.64 4.02
N SER A 23 -6.17 1.33 4.01
CA SER A 23 -5.12 0.72 4.83
C SER A 23 -3.74 0.93 4.25
N LEU A 24 -2.85 1.48 5.06
CA LEU A 24 -1.40 1.44 4.86
C LEU A 24 -0.76 0.82 6.11
N ILE A 25 0.39 0.20 5.94
CA ILE A 25 1.16 -0.38 7.04
C ILE A 25 2.54 0.27 7.12
N ARG A 26 3.06 0.40 8.34
CA ARG A 26 4.49 0.59 8.57
C ARG A 26 5.11 -0.78 8.76
N ARG A 27 6.04 -1.14 7.90
CA ARG A 27 6.77 -2.41 8.03
C ARG A 27 7.69 -2.36 9.25
N THR A 28 7.85 -3.51 9.91
CA THR A 28 8.83 -3.64 10.99
C THR A 28 10.25 -3.43 10.49
N ASN A 29 11.15 -3.04 11.40
CA ASN A 29 12.56 -2.89 11.06
C ASN A 29 13.21 -4.27 10.88
N TYR A 30 13.80 -4.49 9.71
CA TYR A 30 14.54 -5.71 9.36
C TYR A 30 15.73 -5.34 8.45
N ILE A 31 16.64 -6.28 8.22
CA ILE A 31 17.77 -6.06 7.29
C ILE A 31 17.23 -6.15 5.86
N GLY A 32 16.91 -5.00 5.26
CA GLY A 32 16.41 -4.92 3.88
C GLY A 32 16.06 -3.51 3.43
N VAL A 33 15.92 -3.34 2.10
CA VAL A 33 15.73 -2.02 1.46
C VAL A 33 14.38 -1.35 1.77
N HIS A 34 13.40 -2.08 2.28
CA HIS A 34 12.05 -1.57 2.59
C HIS A 34 11.76 -1.55 4.10
N SER A 35 12.80 -1.65 4.94
CA SER A 35 12.68 -1.62 6.39
C SER A 35 12.06 -0.31 6.87
N GLY A 36 11.05 -0.39 7.74
CA GLY A 36 10.38 0.76 8.34
C GLY A 36 9.55 1.62 7.38
N GLN A 37 9.49 1.28 6.08
CA GLN A 37 8.74 2.05 5.09
C GLN A 37 7.23 1.87 5.24
N ILE A 38 6.51 2.91 4.82
CA ILE A 38 5.06 2.84 4.66
C ILE A 38 4.74 2.18 3.32
N SER A 39 3.87 1.18 3.36
CA SER A 39 3.43 0.47 2.16
C SER A 39 1.95 0.06 2.27
N PHE A 40 1.37 -0.36 1.15
CA PHE A 40 0.16 -1.15 1.19
C PHE A 40 0.47 -2.55 1.75
N PRO A 41 -0.51 -3.24 2.36
CA PRO A 41 -0.38 -4.67 2.62
C PRO A 41 -0.06 -5.41 1.32
N GLY A 42 0.86 -6.37 1.38
CA GLY A 42 1.24 -7.12 0.21
C GLY A 42 2.62 -7.75 0.26
N GLY A 43 2.90 -8.61 -0.71
CA GLY A 43 4.13 -9.36 -0.77
C GLY A 43 4.34 -10.15 -2.04
N LYS A 44 5.07 -11.25 -1.93
CA LYS A 44 5.44 -12.13 -3.02
C LYS A 44 4.43 -13.25 -3.20
N PRO A 45 4.21 -13.73 -4.44
CA PRO A 45 3.41 -14.92 -4.63
C PRO A 45 4.07 -16.15 -4.00
N GLU A 46 3.26 -16.99 -3.41
CA GLU A 46 3.62 -18.32 -2.94
C GLU A 46 3.16 -19.39 -3.93
N PRO A 47 3.70 -20.65 -3.85
CA PRO A 47 3.35 -21.70 -4.79
C PRO A 47 1.86 -22.03 -4.91
N GLN A 48 1.09 -21.79 -3.85
CA GLN A 48 -0.36 -21.98 -3.80
C GLN A 48 -1.16 -20.80 -4.36
N ASP A 49 -0.53 -19.65 -4.61
CA ASP A 49 -1.20 -18.48 -5.16
C ASP A 49 -1.35 -18.64 -6.69
N GLU A 50 -2.54 -19.08 -7.13
CA GLU A 50 -2.82 -19.26 -8.56
C GLU A 50 -2.71 -17.97 -9.38
N LYS A 51 -2.98 -16.82 -8.74
CA LYS A 51 -2.97 -15.47 -9.34
C LYS A 51 -2.44 -14.44 -8.35
N LEU A 52 -1.96 -13.31 -8.86
CA LEU A 52 -1.46 -12.20 -8.03
C LEU A 52 -2.56 -11.56 -7.16
N GLU A 53 -3.82 -11.62 -7.58
CA GLU A 53 -4.96 -11.21 -6.76
C GLU A 53 -5.03 -12.02 -5.45
N ILE A 54 -4.80 -13.33 -5.55
CA ILE A 54 -4.78 -14.23 -4.37
C ILE A 54 -3.62 -13.86 -3.44
N THR A 55 -2.45 -13.55 -4.02
CA THR A 55 -1.31 -13.04 -3.25
C THR A 55 -1.68 -11.78 -2.46
N ALA A 56 -2.29 -10.79 -3.10
CA ALA A 56 -2.68 -9.54 -2.45
C ALA A 56 -3.67 -9.76 -1.30
N LEU A 57 -4.66 -10.62 -1.49
CA LEU A 57 -5.65 -10.98 -0.48
C LEU A 57 -5.04 -11.76 0.68
N ARG A 58 -4.17 -12.75 0.39
CA ARG A 58 -3.48 -13.56 1.41
C ARG A 58 -2.60 -12.68 2.28
N GLU A 59 -1.76 -11.86 1.69
CA GLU A 59 -0.85 -10.96 2.40
C GLU A 59 -1.62 -9.95 3.26
N CYS A 60 -2.72 -9.37 2.76
CA CYS A 60 -3.59 -8.50 3.55
C CYS A 60 -4.19 -9.23 4.76
N ASN A 61 -4.60 -10.51 4.58
CA ASN A 61 -5.09 -11.32 5.69
C ASN A 61 -3.99 -11.62 6.70
N GLU A 62 -2.78 -11.95 6.27
CA GLU A 62 -1.64 -12.26 7.14
C GLU A 62 -1.21 -11.02 7.94
N GLU A 63 -1.05 -9.86 7.29
CA GLU A 63 -0.56 -8.63 7.89
C GLU A 63 -1.62 -7.92 8.75
N LEU A 64 -2.88 -7.84 8.29
CA LEU A 64 -3.97 -7.10 8.94
C LEU A 64 -5.03 -7.98 9.64
N GLY A 65 -5.00 -9.30 9.44
CA GLY A 65 -5.98 -10.22 10.01
C GLY A 65 -7.38 -10.09 9.41
N VAL A 66 -7.51 -9.50 8.21
CA VAL A 66 -8.78 -9.23 7.56
C VAL A 66 -9.02 -10.23 6.43
N ARG A 67 -10.11 -10.99 6.52
CA ARG A 67 -10.56 -11.85 5.43
C ARG A 67 -11.52 -11.08 4.52
N ILE A 68 -11.05 -10.72 3.36
CA ILE A 68 -11.84 -10.03 2.34
C ILE A 68 -12.58 -11.09 1.52
N LEU A 69 -13.91 -10.99 1.49
CA LEU A 69 -14.78 -11.93 0.77
C LEU A 69 -15.14 -11.42 -0.64
N ASN A 70 -14.86 -10.15 -0.91
CA ASN A 70 -15.10 -9.56 -2.22
C ASN A 70 -13.97 -9.97 -3.18
N ASP A 71 -14.30 -10.75 -4.18
CA ASP A 71 -13.41 -11.21 -5.23
C ASP A 71 -13.33 -10.26 -6.44
N ASN A 72 -14.07 -9.16 -6.41
CA ASN A 72 -14.04 -8.13 -7.45
C ASN A 72 -12.89 -7.14 -7.22
N LEU A 73 -11.67 -7.57 -7.51
CA LEU A 73 -10.50 -6.72 -7.43
C LEU A 73 -10.27 -5.98 -8.76
N VAL A 74 -9.97 -4.70 -8.65
CA VAL A 74 -9.57 -3.88 -9.80
C VAL A 74 -8.05 -3.76 -9.81
N SER A 75 -7.42 -4.22 -10.90
CA SER A 75 -5.98 -4.04 -11.10
C SER A 75 -5.66 -2.60 -11.50
N LEU A 76 -4.67 -2.00 -10.85
CA LEU A 76 -4.07 -0.73 -11.23
C LEU A 76 -2.79 -0.96 -12.04
N THR A 77 -2.09 0.11 -12.40
CA THR A 77 -0.88 0.04 -13.20
C THR A 77 0.27 -0.64 -12.45
N PRO A 78 0.85 -1.74 -12.96
CA PRO A 78 2.01 -2.35 -12.35
C PRO A 78 3.22 -1.42 -12.35
N ILE A 79 3.98 -1.42 -11.25
CA ILE A 79 5.16 -0.57 -11.07
C ILE A 79 6.41 -1.43 -10.91
N TYR A 80 7.44 -1.13 -11.72
CA TYR A 80 8.76 -1.74 -11.56
C TYR A 80 9.61 -0.96 -10.57
N ILE A 81 10.21 -1.66 -9.60
CA ILE A 81 11.05 -1.11 -8.55
C ILE A 81 12.51 -1.58 -8.76
N PRO A 82 13.37 -0.77 -9.41
CA PRO A 82 14.73 -1.18 -9.78
C PRO A 82 15.57 -1.68 -8.59
N PRO A 83 15.61 -1.03 -7.41
CA PRO A 83 16.47 -1.45 -6.31
C PRO A 83 16.21 -2.87 -5.80
N SER A 84 14.95 -3.31 -5.84
CA SER A 84 14.56 -4.65 -5.39
C SER A 84 14.31 -5.64 -6.54
N ASN A 85 14.32 -5.17 -7.78
CA ASN A 85 13.97 -5.92 -8.99
C ASN A 85 12.57 -6.56 -8.92
N PHE A 86 11.60 -5.84 -8.36
CA PHE A 86 10.21 -6.26 -8.32
C PHE A 86 9.35 -5.53 -9.35
N LEU A 87 8.44 -6.28 -9.97
CA LEU A 87 7.27 -5.74 -10.65
C LEU A 87 6.07 -5.94 -9.71
N VAL A 88 5.58 -4.84 -9.14
CA VAL A 88 4.48 -4.83 -8.17
C VAL A 88 3.18 -4.52 -8.89
N THR A 89 2.19 -5.39 -8.76
CA THR A 89 0.83 -5.18 -9.28
C THR A 89 -0.08 -4.75 -8.13
N PRO A 90 -0.62 -3.51 -8.16
CA PRO A 90 -1.58 -3.06 -7.16
C PRO A 90 -3.00 -3.54 -7.53
N TYR A 91 -3.75 -3.95 -6.52
CA TYR A 91 -5.17 -4.28 -6.61
C TYR A 91 -5.98 -3.40 -5.67
N LEU A 92 -7.15 -2.99 -6.09
CA LEU A 92 -8.09 -2.17 -5.32
C LEU A 92 -9.33 -3.01 -4.99
N THR A 93 -9.78 -2.93 -3.74
CA THR A 93 -11.05 -3.49 -3.31
C THR A 93 -11.69 -2.65 -2.20
N PHE A 94 -13.00 -2.79 -2.05
CA PHE A 94 -13.81 -2.06 -1.08
C PHE A 94 -14.67 -3.03 -0.27
N ASP A 95 -14.70 -2.86 1.04
CA ASP A 95 -15.72 -3.42 1.91
C ASP A 95 -16.76 -2.35 2.29
N ASN A 96 -17.94 -2.80 2.69
CA ASN A 96 -19.05 -1.94 3.14
C ASN A 96 -19.22 -1.93 4.67
N PHE A 97 -18.28 -2.52 5.41
CA PHE A 97 -18.26 -2.59 6.86
C PHE A 97 -16.86 -2.29 7.40
N TYR A 98 -16.76 -1.86 8.65
CA TYR A 98 -15.48 -1.69 9.34
C TYR A 98 -14.92 -3.06 9.75
N PRO A 99 -13.73 -3.44 9.30
CA PRO A 99 -13.16 -4.75 9.58
C PRO A 99 -12.61 -4.86 11.01
N ASN A 100 -12.58 -6.09 11.52
CA ASN A 100 -11.93 -6.39 12.80
C ASN A 100 -10.45 -6.68 12.57
N PHE A 101 -9.62 -5.64 12.59
CA PHE A 101 -8.17 -5.76 12.38
C PHE A 101 -7.47 -6.54 13.47
N LYS A 102 -6.59 -7.48 13.08
CA LYS A 102 -5.69 -8.22 13.94
C LYS A 102 -4.28 -8.21 13.32
N LEU A 103 -3.50 -7.21 13.68
CA LEU A 103 -2.19 -6.99 13.08
C LEU A 103 -1.19 -8.09 13.46
N ASP A 104 -0.45 -8.63 12.51
CA ASP A 104 0.73 -9.43 12.80
C ASP A 104 1.89 -8.50 13.18
N LYS A 105 2.15 -8.38 14.47
CA LYS A 105 3.19 -7.50 15.02
C LYS A 105 4.62 -7.89 14.63
N ARG A 106 4.82 -9.05 14.01
CA ARG A 106 6.13 -9.45 13.47
C ARG A 106 6.45 -8.72 12.17
N GLU A 107 5.42 -8.39 11.39
CA GLU A 107 5.56 -7.75 10.07
C GLU A 107 5.08 -6.32 10.04
N VAL A 108 4.07 -5.99 10.86
CA VAL A 108 3.42 -4.69 10.91
C VAL A 108 3.73 -3.99 12.23
N ALA A 109 4.54 -2.94 12.16
CA ALA A 109 4.85 -2.08 13.30
C ALA A 109 3.71 -1.12 13.62
N ASP A 110 3.00 -0.63 12.60
CA ASP A 110 1.89 0.31 12.74
C ASP A 110 0.90 0.17 11.58
N HIS A 111 -0.38 0.48 11.83
CA HIS A 111 -1.46 0.49 10.85
C HIS A 111 -1.98 1.91 10.66
N ILE A 112 -1.76 2.47 9.49
CA ILE A 112 -2.18 3.82 9.13
C ILE A 112 -3.50 3.72 8.37
N GLN A 113 -4.56 4.28 8.93
CA GLN A 113 -5.88 4.33 8.33
C GLN A 113 -6.07 5.73 7.71
N LEU A 114 -5.75 5.84 6.43
CA LEU A 114 -5.80 7.11 5.69
C LEU A 114 -7.22 7.37 5.18
N PRO A 115 -7.91 8.43 5.66
CA PRO A 115 -9.21 8.82 5.09
C PRO A 115 -9.05 9.23 3.62
N LEU A 116 -9.93 8.73 2.74
CA LEU A 116 -9.83 9.05 1.31
C LEU A 116 -9.99 10.54 1.01
N PHE A 117 -10.81 11.26 1.78
CA PHE A 117 -10.92 12.71 1.60
C PHE A 117 -9.60 13.42 1.93
N LYS A 118 -8.82 12.92 2.92
CA LYS A 118 -7.49 13.46 3.20
C LYS A 118 -6.52 13.16 2.07
N LEU A 119 -6.57 11.97 1.48
CA LEU A 119 -5.75 11.68 0.29
C LEU A 119 -6.02 12.69 -0.84
N LEU A 120 -7.28 13.09 -1.05
CA LEU A 120 -7.64 14.09 -2.06
C LEU A 120 -7.04 15.48 -1.77
N GLU A 121 -6.89 15.85 -0.49
CA GLU A 121 -6.29 17.11 -0.05
C GLU A 121 -4.75 17.10 -0.06
N LEU A 122 -4.12 15.92 0.11
CA LEU A 122 -2.67 15.82 0.16
C LEU A 122 -2.02 16.19 -1.18
N GLU A 123 -0.97 17.01 -1.12
CA GLU A 123 -0.14 17.34 -2.27
C GLU A 123 1.21 16.63 -2.18
N ILE A 124 1.85 16.41 -3.34
CA ILE A 124 3.21 15.87 -3.38
C ILE A 124 4.17 16.98 -3.02
N GLU A 125 5.00 16.72 -2.02
CA GLU A 125 6.08 17.60 -1.60
C GLU A 125 7.42 16.87 -1.68
N LYS A 126 8.53 17.59 -1.52
CA LYS A 126 9.87 16.99 -1.46
C LYS A 126 10.38 17.03 -0.04
N ARG A 127 10.87 15.91 0.45
CA ARG A 127 11.50 15.80 1.77
C ARG A 127 12.74 14.92 1.72
N PHE A 128 13.65 15.18 2.64
CA PHE A 128 14.80 14.30 2.86
C PHE A 128 14.39 13.11 3.71
N LEU A 129 14.89 11.92 3.33
CA LEU A 129 14.70 10.72 4.15
C LEU A 129 15.56 10.81 5.40
N ASP A 130 14.94 10.68 6.57
CA ASP A 130 15.62 10.79 7.87
C ASP A 130 16.23 9.48 8.34
N GLU A 131 15.75 8.35 7.81
CA GLU A 131 16.12 7.01 8.24
C GLU A 131 16.34 6.04 7.05
N GLY A 132 16.88 4.87 7.35
CA GLY A 132 17.07 3.77 6.42
C GLY A 132 18.29 3.90 5.51
N PRO A 133 18.46 2.93 4.57
CA PRO A 133 19.64 2.87 3.68
C PRO A 133 19.79 4.06 2.73
N GLN A 134 18.72 4.82 2.52
CA GLN A 134 18.66 5.99 1.62
C GLN A 134 18.55 7.30 2.38
N LYS A 135 18.95 7.32 3.66
CA LYS A 135 18.98 8.54 4.48
C LYS A 135 19.71 9.69 3.78
N GLY A 136 19.11 10.88 3.82
CA GLY A 136 19.68 12.09 3.23
C GLY A 136 19.38 12.28 1.74
N ILE A 137 18.63 11.37 1.11
CA ILE A 137 18.14 11.55 -0.26
C ILE A 137 16.82 12.35 -0.22
N GLU A 138 16.70 13.36 -1.07
CA GLU A 138 15.44 14.09 -1.28
C GLU A 138 14.53 13.28 -2.19
N VAL A 139 13.29 13.04 -1.75
CA VAL A 139 12.29 12.25 -2.48
C VAL A 139 10.97 12.98 -2.59
N PRO A 140 10.21 12.81 -3.69
CA PRO A 140 8.82 13.20 -3.74
C PRO A 140 8.00 12.27 -2.84
N CYS A 141 7.09 12.84 -2.05
CA CYS A 141 6.32 12.10 -1.06
C CYS A 141 4.97 12.75 -0.76
N PHE A 142 4.07 11.96 -0.18
CA PHE A 142 2.96 12.47 0.61
C PHE A 142 3.37 12.47 2.08
N TYR A 143 2.91 13.46 2.83
CA TYR A 143 3.13 13.52 4.26
C TYR A 143 1.77 13.58 4.99
N TYR A 144 1.50 12.59 5.81
CA TYR A 144 0.25 12.43 6.52
C TYR A 144 0.50 11.89 7.93
N ASP A 145 0.01 12.61 8.95
CA ASP A 145 0.04 12.20 10.36
C ASP A 145 1.44 11.69 10.81
N ASN A 146 2.45 12.50 10.58
CA ASN A 146 3.87 12.19 10.83
C ASN A 146 4.41 10.99 10.05
N ASN A 147 3.71 10.54 9.02
CA ASN A 147 4.14 9.46 8.14
C ASN A 147 4.60 10.02 6.80
N LEU A 148 5.83 9.70 6.42
CA LEU A 148 6.39 10.02 5.11
C LEU A 148 6.14 8.84 4.17
N ILE A 149 5.31 9.06 3.15
CA ILE A 149 4.90 8.05 2.17
C ILE A 149 5.55 8.40 0.85
N TRP A 150 6.50 7.59 0.41
CA TRP A 150 7.33 7.84 -0.76
C TRP A 150 7.52 6.59 -1.64
N GLY A 151 8.28 6.70 -2.72
CA GLY A 151 8.61 5.59 -3.61
C GLY A 151 7.38 5.00 -4.29
N ALA A 152 7.35 3.67 -4.45
CA ALA A 152 6.28 2.96 -5.15
C ALA A 152 4.91 3.21 -4.50
N THR A 153 4.85 3.29 -3.17
CA THR A 153 3.59 3.57 -2.45
C THR A 153 3.02 4.94 -2.83
N ALA A 154 3.87 5.97 -2.88
CA ALA A 154 3.43 7.31 -3.31
C ALA A 154 3.00 7.34 -4.77
N MET A 155 3.67 6.61 -5.66
CA MET A 155 3.28 6.52 -7.07
C MET A 155 1.90 5.86 -7.24
N ILE A 156 1.66 4.75 -6.54
CA ILE A 156 0.36 4.05 -6.55
C ILE A 156 -0.74 4.96 -5.95
N LEU A 157 -0.45 5.66 -4.84
CA LEU A 157 -1.40 6.61 -4.25
C LEU A 157 -1.72 7.76 -5.20
N SER A 158 -0.75 8.25 -5.99
CA SER A 158 -0.97 9.30 -6.98
C SER A 158 -1.93 8.84 -8.07
N GLU A 159 -1.76 7.63 -8.60
CA GLU A 159 -2.70 7.03 -9.56
C GLU A 159 -4.10 6.89 -8.96
N PHE A 160 -4.19 6.38 -7.75
CA PHE A 160 -5.47 6.19 -7.04
C PHE A 160 -6.16 7.55 -6.76
N LYS A 161 -5.41 8.58 -6.36
CA LYS A 161 -5.93 9.94 -6.19
C LYS A 161 -6.54 10.50 -7.48
N ILE A 162 -5.86 10.32 -8.62
CA ILE A 162 -6.37 10.73 -9.94
C ILE A 162 -7.67 10.00 -10.26
N PHE A 163 -7.72 8.69 -10.04
CA PHE A 163 -8.93 7.89 -10.23
C PHE A 163 -10.10 8.42 -9.37
N LEU A 164 -9.87 8.63 -8.07
CA LEU A 164 -10.91 9.16 -7.17
C LEU A 164 -11.40 10.55 -7.60
N THR A 165 -10.51 11.43 -8.03
CA THR A 165 -10.86 12.76 -8.50
C THR A 165 -11.74 12.67 -9.74
N SER A 166 -11.46 11.75 -10.67
CA SER A 166 -12.24 11.59 -11.91
C SER A 166 -13.69 11.15 -11.66
N ILE A 167 -13.93 10.30 -10.65
CA ILE A 167 -15.28 9.85 -10.30
C ILE A 167 -16.06 10.88 -9.46
N SER A 168 -15.37 11.75 -8.72
CA SER A 168 -16.01 12.80 -7.90
C SER A 168 -16.45 14.00 -8.73
N SER A 169 -15.99 14.12 -9.99
CA SER A 169 -16.30 15.22 -10.90
C SER A 169 -17.51 14.96 -11.80
N ASN A 170 -18.12 13.79 -11.69
CA ASN A 170 -19.34 13.37 -12.39
C ASN A 170 -20.53 13.32 -11.44
#